data_20bc4777e2ddad7d2b41510b202d5ded
#
_entry.id   20bc4777e2ddad7d2b41510b202d5ded
#
_cell.length_a   1.000
_cell.length_b   1.000
_cell.length_c   1.000
_cell.angle_alpha   90.00
_cell.angle_beta   90.00
_cell.angle_gamma   90.00
#
_symmetry.space_group_name_H-M   'P 1'
#
loop_
_entity.id
_entity.type
_entity.pdbx_description
1 polymer ?
#
loop_
_entity_poly.entity_id
_entity_poly.type
_entity_poly.pdbx_seq_one_letter_code
_entity_poly.pdbx_strand_id
1 'polypeptide(L)'
;MPRAKERDLTVLTPALIDRELNVEERAPVVIARPRIAPLVPRGGVVDLDPATTVLTVNSSWRADEANPIGVDVVAFLLDNDEMVSSDEDFVFYNAPATSDGAVSMTIDGDSEQGVGIDLTVVPDDCTRIVVAAVIDGDNSFGGVGAVSVSLDGHESTIATAVLDAATTERSMLLAEIYRRGSGWRFRPIGQGYDDGLAELAVRYGVEVDE
;
A
#
# COMPACT_ATOMS: atom_id res chain seq x y z
N MET A 1 -26.32 -83.43 5.59
CA MET A 1 -26.14 -82.41 6.61
C MET A 1 -24.66 -82.33 6.94
N PRO A 2 -23.89 -81.38 6.42
CA PRO A 2 -22.51 -81.19 6.83
C PRO A 2 -22.40 -80.15 7.95
N ARG A 3 -21.56 -80.46 8.94
CA ARG A 3 -21.25 -79.68 10.13
C ARG A 3 -20.55 -78.37 9.78
N ALA A 4 -20.97 -77.29 10.44
CA ALA A 4 -20.33 -75.99 10.43
C ALA A 4 -18.93 -76.09 11.07
N LYS A 5 -17.91 -75.49 10.40
CA LYS A 5 -16.55 -75.31 10.93
C LYS A 5 -16.56 -74.11 11.91
N GLU A 6 -16.19 -74.38 13.14
CA GLU A 6 -15.80 -73.42 14.16
C GLU A 6 -14.62 -72.56 13.63
N ARG A 7 -14.76 -71.24 13.67
CA ARG A 7 -13.69 -70.28 13.40
C ARG A 7 -12.96 -70.04 14.71
N ASP A 8 -11.68 -70.39 14.67
CA ASP A 8 -10.74 -70.13 15.75
C ASP A 8 -10.57 -68.60 15.91
N LEU A 9 -10.97 -68.06 17.07
CA LEU A 9 -10.77 -66.68 17.46
C LEU A 9 -9.36 -66.61 18.11
N THR A 10 -8.36 -66.27 17.30
CA THR A 10 -7.03 -65.97 17.80
C THR A 10 -7.10 -64.71 18.64
N VAL A 11 -6.93 -64.82 19.93
CA VAL A 11 -6.83 -63.75 20.89
C VAL A 11 -5.54 -62.97 20.57
N LEU A 12 -5.65 -61.74 20.10
CA LEU A 12 -4.56 -60.81 19.92
C LEU A 12 -3.97 -60.45 21.27
N THR A 13 -2.70 -60.79 21.48
CA THR A 13 -1.95 -60.47 22.69
C THR A 13 -1.68 -58.96 22.81
N PRO A 14 -1.64 -58.40 24.04
CA PRO A 14 -1.49 -56.96 24.30
C PRO A 14 -0.16 -56.34 23.77
N ALA A 15 0.78 -57.15 23.36
CA ALA A 15 2.13 -56.69 22.91
C ALA A 15 2.14 -56.00 21.52
N LEU A 16 1.01 -55.95 20.79
CA LEU A 16 0.92 -55.33 19.46
C LEU A 16 0.28 -53.95 19.48
N ILE A 17 -0.13 -53.43 20.65
CA ILE A 17 -0.82 -52.13 20.77
C ILE A 17 0.17 -50.98 21.06
N ASP A 18 1.41 -51.31 21.50
CA ASP A 18 2.39 -50.26 21.90
C ASP A 18 3.27 -49.72 20.76
N ARG A 19 2.98 -50.03 19.51
CA ARG A 19 3.89 -49.65 18.42
C ARG A 19 3.45 -48.50 17.53
N GLU A 20 2.30 -47.86 17.73
CA GLU A 20 1.81 -46.82 16.84
C GLU A 20 1.20 -45.57 17.52
N LEU A 21 1.70 -45.17 18.66
CA LEU A 21 1.38 -43.83 19.19
C LEU A 21 2.65 -43.05 19.49
N ASN A 22 3.55 -42.96 18.49
CA ASN A 22 4.51 -41.88 18.46
C ASN A 22 3.76 -40.67 17.84
N VAL A 23 2.88 -40.04 18.63
CA VAL A 23 2.37 -38.72 18.38
C VAL A 23 3.55 -37.79 18.55
N GLU A 24 4.25 -37.49 17.45
CA GLU A 24 5.13 -36.33 17.42
C GLU A 24 4.30 -35.17 17.98
N GLU A 25 4.72 -34.69 19.13
CA GLU A 25 4.18 -33.49 19.78
C GLU A 25 4.46 -32.32 18.81
N ARG A 26 3.54 -32.13 17.87
CA ARG A 26 3.58 -30.97 16.97
C ARG A 26 3.44 -29.75 17.84
N ALA A 27 4.48 -28.95 17.88
CA ALA A 27 4.43 -27.64 18.50
C ALA A 27 3.14 -26.92 18.08
N PRO A 28 2.45 -26.26 19.00
CA PRO A 28 1.19 -25.58 18.69
C PRO A 28 1.43 -24.62 17.53
N VAL A 29 0.69 -24.81 16.45
CA VAL A 29 0.66 -23.86 15.33
C VAL A 29 0.06 -22.58 15.90
N VAL A 30 0.90 -21.62 16.20
CA VAL A 30 0.48 -20.27 16.58
C VAL A 30 -0.09 -19.64 15.31
N ILE A 31 -1.40 -19.75 15.14
CA ILE A 31 -2.11 -19.00 14.10
C ILE A 31 -2.03 -17.53 14.54
N ALA A 32 -1.11 -16.78 13.95
CA ALA A 32 -1.06 -15.34 14.13
C ALA A 32 -2.43 -14.79 13.71
N ARG A 33 -3.11 -14.14 14.64
CA ARG A 33 -4.36 -13.45 14.32
C ARG A 33 -4.04 -12.40 13.25
N PRO A 34 -4.82 -12.30 12.15
CA PRO A 34 -4.62 -11.24 11.18
C PRO A 34 -4.70 -9.89 11.95
N ARG A 35 -3.63 -9.13 11.91
CA ARG A 35 -3.63 -7.77 12.44
C ARG A 35 -4.49 -6.95 11.49
N ILE A 36 -5.66 -6.51 11.96
CA ILE A 36 -6.44 -5.51 11.23
C ILE A 36 -5.59 -4.22 11.27
N ALA A 37 -5.24 -3.70 10.09
CA ALA A 37 -4.51 -2.46 10.00
C ALA A 37 -5.33 -1.30 10.63
N PRO A 38 -4.70 -0.41 11.39
CA PRO A 38 -5.40 0.71 11.99
C PRO A 38 -5.94 1.65 10.91
N LEU A 39 -7.19 2.09 11.08
CA LEU A 39 -7.75 3.19 10.32
C LEU A 39 -7.21 4.51 10.88
N VAL A 40 -6.43 5.23 10.08
CA VAL A 40 -5.78 6.48 10.45
C VAL A 40 -6.60 7.64 9.88
N PRO A 41 -7.05 8.58 10.70
CA PRO A 41 -7.79 9.75 10.20
C PRO A 41 -6.85 10.69 9.41
N ARG A 42 -7.42 11.58 8.61
CA ARG A 42 -6.68 12.67 7.95
C ARG A 42 -5.80 13.41 8.94
N GLY A 43 -4.53 13.61 8.57
CA GLY A 43 -3.52 14.25 9.41
C GLY A 43 -3.01 13.41 10.58
N GLY A 44 -3.58 12.22 10.82
CA GLY A 44 -3.06 11.27 11.80
C GLY A 44 -1.69 10.74 11.37
N VAL A 45 -0.85 10.39 12.32
CA VAL A 45 0.56 10.02 12.07
C VAL A 45 0.83 8.61 12.56
N VAL A 46 1.57 7.86 11.76
CA VAL A 46 2.08 6.52 12.11
C VAL A 46 3.61 6.55 12.02
N ASP A 47 4.28 6.22 13.11
CA ASP A 47 5.74 6.00 13.08
C ASP A 47 6.01 4.66 12.39
N LEU A 48 6.94 4.65 11.42
CA LEU A 48 7.32 3.43 10.71
C LEU A 48 8.38 2.68 11.49
N ASP A 49 8.24 1.35 11.54
CA ASP A 49 9.27 0.49 12.12
C ASP A 49 10.56 0.63 11.27
N PRO A 50 11.72 0.94 11.88
CA PRO A 50 12.99 1.03 11.14
C PRO A 50 13.37 -0.22 10.35
N ALA A 51 12.82 -1.39 10.69
CA ALA A 51 13.01 -2.62 9.93
C ALA A 51 12.16 -2.67 8.64
N THR A 52 11.15 -1.80 8.52
CA THR A 52 10.30 -1.71 7.33
C THR A 52 10.91 -0.71 6.35
N THR A 53 11.67 -1.22 5.40
CA THR A 53 12.39 -0.39 4.43
C THR A 53 11.73 -0.33 3.07
N VAL A 54 10.89 -1.31 2.72
CA VAL A 54 10.14 -1.33 1.47
C VAL A 54 8.66 -1.20 1.79
N LEU A 55 8.03 -0.24 1.14
CA LEU A 55 6.65 0.17 1.37
C LEU A 55 5.91 0.25 0.04
N THR A 56 4.58 0.12 0.09
CA THR A 56 3.71 0.50 -1.01
C THR A 56 2.56 1.35 -0.48
N VAL A 57 2.35 2.49 -1.10
CA VAL A 57 1.13 3.29 -0.91
C VAL A 57 0.17 2.89 -2.00
N ASN A 58 -0.88 2.15 -1.65
CA ASN A 58 -1.96 1.80 -2.58
C ASN A 58 -3.13 2.74 -2.41
N SER A 59 -3.71 3.13 -3.53
CA SER A 59 -4.88 4.00 -3.60
C SER A 59 -5.94 3.33 -4.43
N SER A 60 -7.17 3.28 -3.93
CA SER A 60 -8.29 2.68 -4.65
C SER A 60 -9.54 3.55 -4.52
N TRP A 61 -10.36 3.54 -5.57
CA TRP A 61 -11.60 4.29 -5.66
C TRP A 61 -12.67 3.49 -6.39
N ARG A 62 -13.88 3.99 -6.38
CA ARG A 62 -14.97 3.35 -7.10
C ARG A 62 -14.94 3.77 -8.56
N ALA A 63 -14.66 2.83 -9.47
CA ALA A 63 -14.85 3.06 -10.90
C ALA A 63 -16.36 3.06 -11.23
N ASP A 64 -16.81 4.04 -12.02
CA ASP A 64 -18.14 4.03 -12.65
C ASP A 64 -17.98 3.62 -14.11
N GLU A 65 -18.35 2.37 -14.44
CA GLU A 65 -18.24 1.84 -15.80
C GLU A 65 -19.09 2.62 -16.82
N ALA A 66 -20.17 3.28 -16.36
CA ALA A 66 -21.05 4.06 -17.23
C ALA A 66 -20.50 5.46 -17.53
N ASN A 67 -19.66 5.99 -16.64
CA ASN A 67 -19.04 7.32 -16.78
C ASN A 67 -17.63 7.30 -16.16
N PRO A 68 -16.66 6.66 -16.82
CA PRO A 68 -15.32 6.50 -16.28
C PRO A 68 -14.63 7.86 -16.14
N ILE A 69 -14.07 8.11 -14.96
CA ILE A 69 -13.21 9.26 -14.69
C ILE A 69 -11.79 8.74 -14.57
N GLY A 70 -10.88 9.21 -15.42
CA GLY A 70 -9.45 8.89 -15.33
C GLY A 70 -8.86 9.53 -14.08
N VAL A 71 -8.22 8.71 -13.27
CA VAL A 71 -7.46 9.13 -12.08
C VAL A 71 -6.06 8.56 -12.22
N ASP A 72 -5.06 9.43 -12.17
CA ASP A 72 -3.65 9.06 -12.17
C ASP A 72 -3.06 9.34 -10.78
N VAL A 73 -2.31 8.36 -10.27
CA VAL A 73 -1.53 8.54 -9.04
C VAL A 73 -0.11 8.95 -9.43
N VAL A 74 0.42 9.91 -8.69
CA VAL A 74 1.76 10.47 -8.90
C VAL A 74 2.51 10.57 -7.58
N ALA A 75 3.84 10.66 -7.64
CA ALA A 75 4.65 10.87 -6.45
C ALA A 75 5.76 11.91 -6.70
N PHE A 76 6.08 12.65 -5.65
CA PHE A 76 7.15 13.66 -5.63
C PHE A 76 8.10 13.35 -4.48
N LEU A 77 9.41 13.34 -4.77
CA LEU A 77 10.45 13.29 -3.75
C LEU A 77 10.90 14.73 -3.48
N LEU A 78 10.69 15.18 -2.26
CA LEU A 78 10.85 16.57 -1.89
C LEU A 78 12.00 16.76 -0.89
N ASP A 79 12.73 17.84 -1.06
CA ASP A 79 13.76 18.33 -0.14
C ASP A 79 13.16 19.06 1.08
N ASN A 80 14.01 19.80 1.82
CA ASN A 80 13.59 20.61 2.97
C ASN A 80 12.77 21.86 2.59
N ASP A 81 12.89 22.34 1.36
CA ASP A 81 12.16 23.49 0.83
C ASP A 81 10.83 23.07 0.19
N GLU A 82 10.50 21.78 0.31
CA GLU A 82 9.29 21.13 -0.27
C GLU A 82 9.28 21.18 -1.81
N MET A 83 10.47 21.07 -2.43
CA MET A 83 10.65 21.05 -3.88
C MET A 83 11.35 19.76 -4.31
N VAL A 84 11.13 19.35 -5.56
CA VAL A 84 11.93 18.29 -6.19
C VAL A 84 13.35 18.82 -6.43
N SER A 85 14.35 17.95 -6.30
CA SER A 85 15.76 18.31 -6.60
C SER A 85 16.03 18.28 -8.11
N SER A 86 15.26 17.48 -8.83
CA SER A 86 15.27 17.38 -10.30
C SER A 86 13.93 16.88 -10.80
N ASP A 87 13.68 17.00 -12.11
CA ASP A 87 12.45 16.46 -12.72
C ASP A 87 12.36 14.93 -12.64
N GLU A 88 13.50 14.23 -12.43
CA GLU A 88 13.55 12.78 -12.21
C GLU A 88 12.96 12.36 -10.84
N ASP A 89 12.77 13.31 -9.93
CA ASP A 89 12.14 13.11 -8.62
C ASP A 89 10.60 13.20 -8.68
N PHE A 90 10.05 13.35 -9.88
CA PHE A 90 8.62 13.31 -10.16
C PHE A 90 8.25 12.02 -10.89
N VAL A 91 7.48 11.16 -10.21
CA VAL A 91 7.03 9.85 -10.72
C VAL A 91 5.57 9.94 -11.16
N PHE A 92 5.32 9.57 -12.41
CA PHE A 92 3.99 9.57 -13.04
C PHE A 92 3.97 8.57 -14.21
N TYR A 93 2.85 8.44 -14.94
CA TYR A 93 2.68 7.43 -15.99
C TYR A 93 3.75 7.46 -17.10
N ASN A 94 4.29 8.65 -17.48
CA ASN A 94 5.36 8.78 -18.49
C ASN A 94 6.78 8.58 -17.92
N ALA A 95 6.97 8.78 -16.61
CA ALA A 95 8.20 8.55 -15.89
C ALA A 95 7.88 7.69 -14.64
N PRO A 96 7.68 6.36 -14.83
CA PRO A 96 7.09 5.51 -13.80
C PRO A 96 8.04 5.14 -12.65
N ALA A 97 9.28 5.61 -12.65
CA ALA A 97 10.23 5.37 -11.57
C ALA A 97 11.31 6.44 -11.55
N THR A 98 11.83 6.72 -10.35
CA THR A 98 13.08 7.50 -10.18
C THR A 98 14.29 6.74 -10.71
N SER A 99 15.33 7.46 -11.12
CA SER A 99 16.53 6.86 -11.73
C SER A 99 17.30 5.94 -10.76
N ASP A 100 17.22 6.20 -9.46
CA ASP A 100 17.82 5.40 -8.38
C ASP A 100 16.94 4.24 -7.93
N GLY A 101 15.69 4.19 -8.39
CA GLY A 101 14.70 3.18 -8.00
C GLY A 101 14.10 3.36 -6.62
N ALA A 102 14.29 4.53 -5.99
CA ALA A 102 13.73 4.83 -4.68
C ALA A 102 12.20 4.81 -4.68
N VAL A 103 11.59 5.31 -5.76
CA VAL A 103 10.13 5.36 -5.94
C VAL A 103 9.76 4.85 -7.32
N SER A 104 8.70 4.03 -7.39
CA SER A 104 8.20 3.49 -8.66
C SER A 104 6.70 3.20 -8.60
N MET A 105 6.02 3.30 -9.74
CA MET A 105 4.66 2.79 -9.90
C MET A 105 4.65 1.27 -9.81
N THR A 106 3.72 0.70 -9.05
CA THR A 106 3.61 -0.76 -8.83
C THR A 106 2.31 -1.36 -9.32
N ILE A 107 1.24 -0.60 -9.24
CA ILE A 107 -0.10 -0.96 -9.71
C ILE A 107 -0.58 0.22 -10.56
N ASP A 108 -1.09 -0.10 -11.75
CA ASP A 108 -1.63 0.88 -12.71
C ASP A 108 -2.93 0.31 -13.29
N GLY A 109 -4.01 0.47 -12.56
CA GLY A 109 -5.35 -0.02 -12.89
C GLY A 109 -6.38 1.11 -12.88
N ASP A 110 -7.53 0.85 -13.51
CA ASP A 110 -8.61 1.84 -13.69
C ASP A 110 -9.24 2.32 -12.36
N SER A 111 -9.09 1.56 -11.28
CA SER A 111 -9.69 1.86 -9.97
C SER A 111 -8.76 1.63 -8.80
N GLU A 112 -7.51 1.28 -9.09
CA GLU A 112 -6.47 1.03 -8.09
C GLU A 112 -5.11 1.34 -8.70
N GLN A 113 -4.32 2.17 -8.02
CA GLN A 113 -2.93 2.46 -8.38
C GLN A 113 -2.05 2.47 -7.15
N GLY A 114 -0.79 2.05 -7.33
CA GLY A 114 0.16 1.90 -6.24
C GLY A 114 1.52 2.51 -6.55
N VAL A 115 2.14 3.06 -5.50
CA VAL A 115 3.50 3.61 -5.50
C VAL A 115 4.35 2.82 -4.54
N GLY A 116 5.35 2.12 -5.06
CA GLY A 116 6.38 1.43 -4.28
C GLY A 116 7.50 2.38 -3.89
N ILE A 117 8.01 2.23 -2.67
CA ILE A 117 9.04 3.08 -2.08
C ILE A 117 10.07 2.18 -1.40
N ASP A 118 11.33 2.30 -1.77
CA ASP A 118 12.46 1.69 -1.09
C ASP A 118 13.23 2.76 -0.30
N LEU A 119 12.99 2.81 1.00
CA LEU A 119 13.60 3.79 1.90
C LEU A 119 15.13 3.62 2.05
N THR A 120 15.70 2.49 1.59
CA THR A 120 17.14 2.24 1.69
C THR A 120 17.96 3.00 0.64
N VAL A 121 17.30 3.38 -0.46
CA VAL A 121 17.92 4.10 -1.58
C VAL A 121 17.41 5.52 -1.77
N VAL A 122 16.43 5.96 -0.94
CA VAL A 122 15.97 7.36 -0.96
C VAL A 122 17.12 8.30 -0.65
N PRO A 123 17.40 9.31 -1.51
CA PRO A 123 18.46 10.29 -1.30
C PRO A 123 18.42 10.96 0.08
N ASP A 124 19.60 11.32 0.61
CA ASP A 124 19.69 11.89 1.97
C ASP A 124 19.05 13.29 2.08
N ASP A 125 19.03 14.05 1.01
CA ASP A 125 18.40 15.37 0.89
C ASP A 125 16.87 15.26 0.70
N CYS A 126 16.35 14.13 0.23
CA CYS A 126 14.92 13.88 0.22
C CYS A 126 14.39 13.70 1.64
N THR A 127 13.56 14.62 2.09
CA THR A 127 12.97 14.62 3.44
C THR A 127 11.52 14.17 3.46
N ARG A 128 10.88 14.16 2.29
CA ARG A 128 9.45 13.86 2.15
C ARG A 128 9.15 13.24 0.79
N ILE A 129 8.31 12.23 0.77
CA ILE A 129 7.71 11.65 -0.44
C ILE A 129 6.22 11.92 -0.34
N VAL A 130 5.67 12.66 -1.29
CA VAL A 130 4.24 12.96 -1.39
C VAL A 130 3.63 12.10 -2.47
N VAL A 131 2.56 11.39 -2.13
CA VAL A 131 1.73 10.65 -3.08
C VAL A 131 0.44 11.43 -3.28
N ALA A 132 0.10 11.73 -4.53
CA ALA A 132 -1.09 12.48 -4.91
C ALA A 132 -1.88 11.72 -5.98
N ALA A 133 -3.15 12.03 -6.11
CA ALA A 133 -3.98 11.62 -7.22
C ALA A 133 -4.44 12.86 -7.99
N VAL A 134 -4.52 12.75 -9.31
CA VAL A 134 -4.95 13.81 -10.22
C VAL A 134 -6.00 13.27 -11.17
N ILE A 135 -6.90 14.15 -11.59
CA ILE A 135 -7.95 13.83 -12.56
C ILE A 135 -7.62 14.47 -13.88
N ASP A 136 -7.63 13.66 -14.94
CA ASP A 136 -7.48 14.14 -16.29
C ASP A 136 -8.79 14.78 -16.81
N GLY A 137 -8.65 15.80 -17.64
CA GLY A 137 -9.78 16.52 -18.25
C GLY A 137 -10.55 17.43 -17.27
N ASP A 138 -11.85 17.59 -17.53
CA ASP A 138 -12.73 18.58 -16.85
C ASP A 138 -13.48 17.97 -15.63
N ASN A 139 -13.23 16.72 -15.29
CA ASN A 139 -13.86 16.07 -14.15
C ASN A 139 -13.23 16.50 -12.81
N SER A 140 -13.83 16.05 -11.71
CA SER A 140 -13.35 16.33 -10.35
C SER A 140 -13.51 15.11 -9.43
N PHE A 141 -12.85 15.14 -8.26
CA PHE A 141 -12.98 14.10 -7.24
C PHE A 141 -14.41 13.97 -6.68
N GLY A 142 -15.25 14.99 -6.84
CA GLY A 142 -16.68 14.88 -6.53
C GLY A 142 -17.40 13.80 -7.33
N GLY A 143 -16.95 13.52 -8.55
CA GLY A 143 -17.45 12.42 -9.38
C GLY A 143 -16.83 11.05 -9.03
N VAL A 144 -15.63 11.02 -8.47
CA VAL A 144 -14.93 9.78 -8.04
C VAL A 144 -15.44 9.31 -6.68
N GLY A 145 -15.71 10.25 -5.77
CA GLY A 145 -16.08 9.97 -4.39
C GLY A 145 -14.89 9.67 -3.49
N ALA A 146 -15.10 8.80 -2.50
CA ALA A 146 -14.08 8.47 -1.52
C ALA A 146 -12.91 7.69 -2.15
N VAL A 147 -11.68 8.09 -1.80
CA VAL A 147 -10.45 7.38 -2.11
C VAL A 147 -9.96 6.65 -0.86
N SER A 148 -9.80 5.33 -0.97
CA SER A 148 -9.18 4.53 0.07
C SER A 148 -7.68 4.49 -0.15
N VAL A 149 -6.91 4.71 0.92
CA VAL A 149 -5.44 4.65 0.89
C VAL A 149 -4.98 3.59 1.88
N SER A 150 -4.07 2.72 1.47
CA SER A 150 -3.34 1.83 2.38
C SER A 150 -1.84 2.06 2.29
N LEU A 151 -1.16 1.87 3.41
CA LEU A 151 0.27 1.72 3.47
C LEU A 151 0.58 0.27 3.77
N ASP A 152 1.23 -0.39 2.85
CA ASP A 152 1.59 -1.79 2.95
C ASP A 152 3.11 -1.95 3.10
N GLY A 153 3.51 -2.82 4.02
CA GLY A 153 4.86 -3.34 4.14
C GLY A 153 4.94 -4.73 3.53
N HIS A 154 6.13 -5.35 3.63
CA HIS A 154 6.38 -6.67 3.02
C HIS A 154 5.39 -7.77 3.46
N GLU A 155 4.94 -7.77 4.72
CA GLU A 155 4.16 -8.87 5.30
C GLU A 155 2.70 -8.50 5.59
N SER A 156 2.38 -7.22 5.69
CA SER A 156 1.04 -6.79 6.10
C SER A 156 0.79 -5.32 5.82
N THR A 157 -0.49 -4.95 5.77
CA THR A 157 -0.93 -3.56 5.79
C THR A 157 -0.61 -2.94 7.14
N ILE A 158 0.10 -1.81 7.10
CA ILE A 158 0.56 -1.05 8.27
C ILE A 158 -0.54 -0.08 8.72
N ALA A 159 -1.18 0.60 7.75
CA ALA A 159 -2.21 1.59 8.01
C ALA A 159 -3.19 1.69 6.85
N THR A 160 -4.42 2.14 7.14
CA THR A 160 -5.44 2.46 6.13
C THR A 160 -6.04 3.83 6.41
N ALA A 161 -6.51 4.51 5.38
CA ALA A 161 -7.24 5.77 5.50
C ALA A 161 -8.35 5.83 4.43
N VAL A 162 -9.37 6.64 4.68
CA VAL A 162 -10.41 6.97 3.70
C VAL A 162 -10.47 8.48 3.58
N LEU A 163 -10.31 8.97 2.35
CA LEU A 163 -10.32 10.38 2.01
C LEU A 163 -11.62 10.67 1.25
N ASP A 164 -12.57 11.30 1.94
CA ASP A 164 -13.93 11.53 1.46
C ASP A 164 -14.33 12.98 1.75
N ALA A 165 -13.73 13.94 1.05
CA ALA A 165 -14.04 15.34 1.27
C ALA A 165 -13.86 16.20 0.01
N ALA A 166 -13.40 15.63 -1.10
CA ALA A 166 -13.20 16.35 -2.34
C ALA A 166 -14.53 16.51 -3.10
N THR A 167 -14.72 17.66 -3.72
CA THR A 167 -15.93 18.03 -4.47
C THR A 167 -15.58 18.56 -5.85
N THR A 168 -14.90 19.69 -5.93
CA THR A 168 -14.50 20.39 -7.18
C THR A 168 -13.04 20.18 -7.53
N GLU A 169 -12.29 19.63 -6.60
CA GLU A 169 -10.84 19.46 -6.71
C GLU A 169 -10.48 18.48 -7.84
N ARG A 170 -9.43 18.82 -8.58
CA ARG A 170 -8.87 18.01 -9.67
C ARG A 170 -7.58 17.32 -9.28
N SER A 171 -6.93 17.77 -8.22
CA SER A 171 -5.81 17.03 -7.60
C SER A 171 -6.02 16.92 -6.10
N MET A 172 -5.50 15.84 -5.52
CA MET A 172 -5.62 15.56 -4.09
C MET A 172 -4.34 14.90 -3.57
N LEU A 173 -3.72 15.48 -2.55
CA LEU A 173 -2.65 14.83 -1.82
C LEU A 173 -3.23 13.69 -1.02
N LEU A 174 -2.81 12.47 -1.30
CA LEU A 174 -3.31 11.26 -0.65
C LEU A 174 -2.56 10.99 0.66
N ALA A 175 -1.25 10.96 0.59
CA ALA A 175 -0.41 10.65 1.73
C ALA A 175 0.99 11.25 1.58
N GLU A 176 1.69 11.33 2.69
CA GLU A 176 3.12 11.58 2.71
C GLU A 176 3.86 10.58 3.58
N ILE A 177 5.09 10.28 3.19
CA ILE A 177 6.08 9.57 3.97
C ILE A 177 7.23 10.53 4.18
N TYR A 178 7.53 10.88 5.45
CA TYR A 178 8.48 11.94 5.73
C TYR A 178 9.45 11.58 6.86
N ARG A 179 10.65 12.14 6.80
CA ARG A 179 11.70 11.96 7.81
C ARG A 179 11.34 12.68 9.11
N ARG A 180 11.55 12.01 10.24
CA ARG A 180 11.46 12.61 11.57
C ARG A 180 12.56 12.07 12.48
N GLY A 181 13.56 12.90 12.76
CA GLY A 181 14.77 12.43 13.43
C GLY A 181 15.49 11.39 12.57
N SER A 182 15.74 10.20 13.12
CA SER A 182 16.37 9.09 12.40
C SER A 182 15.38 8.13 11.74
N GLY A 183 14.07 8.39 11.82
CA GLY A 183 13.03 7.49 11.31
C GLY A 183 12.13 8.14 10.28
N TRP A 184 11.21 7.34 9.77
CA TRP A 184 10.19 7.75 8.81
C TRP A 184 8.80 7.67 9.43
N ARG A 185 7.89 8.48 8.93
CA ARG A 185 6.48 8.54 9.33
C ARG A 185 5.58 8.54 8.12
N PHE A 186 4.42 7.94 8.28
CA PHE A 186 3.32 8.01 7.33
C PHE A 186 2.22 8.93 7.85
N ARG A 187 1.63 9.72 6.96
CA ARG A 187 0.47 10.59 7.26
C ARG A 187 -0.49 10.64 6.07
N PRO A 188 -1.74 10.18 6.19
CA PRO A 188 -2.78 10.45 5.19
C PRO A 188 -3.16 11.93 5.23
N ILE A 189 -3.27 12.58 4.04
CA ILE A 189 -3.46 14.02 3.92
C ILE A 189 -4.90 14.38 3.55
N GLY A 190 -5.34 14.02 2.35
CA GLY A 190 -6.66 14.37 1.82
C GLY A 190 -6.87 15.86 1.57
N GLN A 191 -5.82 16.59 1.18
CA GLN A 191 -5.91 17.99 0.77
C GLN A 191 -6.08 18.05 -0.73
N GLY A 192 -7.17 18.66 -1.19
CA GLY A 192 -7.48 18.87 -2.59
C GLY A 192 -7.12 20.26 -3.09
N TYR A 193 -6.97 20.36 -4.41
CA TYR A 193 -6.77 21.60 -5.16
C TYR A 193 -7.61 21.55 -6.44
N ASP A 194 -8.09 22.72 -6.89
CA ASP A 194 -8.85 22.86 -8.15
C ASP A 194 -7.92 22.74 -9.38
N ASP A 195 -6.62 22.78 -9.17
CA ASP A 195 -5.56 22.66 -10.17
C ASP A 195 -5.36 21.20 -10.62
N GLY A 196 -4.93 20.99 -11.86
CA GLY A 196 -4.60 19.68 -12.43
C GLY A 196 -3.14 19.28 -12.18
N LEU A 197 -2.66 18.31 -12.99
CA LEU A 197 -1.32 17.73 -12.85
C LEU A 197 -0.22 18.78 -13.07
N ALA A 198 -0.30 19.58 -14.12
CA ALA A 198 0.74 20.52 -14.49
C ALA A 198 0.97 21.57 -13.38
N GLU A 199 -0.11 22.16 -12.88
CA GLU A 199 -0.03 23.15 -11.80
C GLU A 199 0.43 22.53 -10.48
N LEU A 200 0.04 21.27 -10.20
CA LEU A 200 0.53 20.52 -9.04
C LEU A 200 2.04 20.26 -9.17
N ALA A 201 2.52 19.86 -10.35
CA ALA A 201 3.93 19.62 -10.63
C ALA A 201 4.76 20.92 -10.46
N VAL A 202 4.29 22.03 -11.04
CA VAL A 202 4.93 23.34 -10.88
C VAL A 202 4.98 23.77 -9.40
N ARG A 203 3.96 23.47 -8.62
CA ARG A 203 3.92 23.76 -7.18
C ARG A 203 5.07 23.09 -6.43
N TYR A 204 5.51 21.92 -6.88
CA TYR A 204 6.64 21.17 -6.31
C TYR A 204 7.95 21.38 -7.06
N GLY A 205 8.02 22.36 -7.96
CA GLY A 205 9.27 22.78 -8.62
C GLY A 205 9.64 22.01 -9.88
N VAL A 206 8.71 21.18 -10.42
CA VAL A 206 8.92 20.50 -11.71
C VAL A 206 8.83 21.53 -12.84
N GLU A 207 9.77 21.50 -13.78
CA GLU A 207 9.71 22.30 -15.00
C GLU A 207 8.74 21.65 -16.00
N VAL A 208 7.68 22.35 -16.34
CA VAL A 208 6.67 21.88 -17.31
C VAL A 208 6.84 22.69 -18.59
N ASP A 209 7.20 22.03 -19.69
CA ASP A 209 7.26 22.65 -21.02
C ASP A 209 5.85 23.06 -21.47
N GLU A 210 5.70 24.29 -21.99
CA GLU A 210 4.45 24.83 -22.54
C GLU A 210 4.10 24.20 -23.92
#